data_9ba2f9d9e830a105463ada00c2f6f843
#
_entry.id   9ba2f9d9e830a105463ada00c2f6f843
#
_cell.length_a   1.000
_cell.length_b   1.000
_cell.length_c   1.000
_cell.angle_alpha   90.00
_cell.angle_beta   90.00
_cell.angle_gamma   90.00
#
_symmetry.space_group_name_H-M   'P 1'
#
loop_
_entity.id
_entity.type
_entity.pdbx_description
1 polymer ?
#
loop_
_entity_poly.entity_id
_entity_poly.type
_entity_poly.pdbx_seq_one_letter_code
_entity_poly.pdbx_strand_id
1 'polypeptide(L)'
;FRLGTRAGVKVLTSLGDVSGLGKDVFQVEMGAWKRGDVDGYEVTIPGTSGSARGTFVDMGNPHVVAVLEDAFASLPNVEDLDLVTKPVVAPEIPSDQNVEFVRIDEQSEGDDAGEATMRVNERGCGETLSCGTGLCATAITLRAKTGIDHWTITVRGGTLRVDVTDEDVKLTGSATIVGKIELL
;
A
#
# COMPACT_ATOMS: atom_id res chain seq x y z
N PHE A 1 5.20 21.51 6.15
CA PHE A 1 4.22 21.57 7.25
C PHE A 1 4.51 20.48 8.27
N ARG A 2 4.13 20.72 9.52
CA ARG A 2 4.15 19.69 10.57
C ARG A 2 2.72 19.49 11.06
N LEU A 3 2.20 18.29 10.90
CA LEU A 3 0.83 17.93 11.26
C LEU A 3 0.83 16.98 12.46
N GLY A 4 0.17 17.37 13.56
CA GLY A 4 -0.08 16.48 14.69
C GLY A 4 -1.16 15.47 14.35
N THR A 5 -0.85 14.17 14.47
CA THR A 5 -1.78 13.06 14.22
C THR A 5 -1.80 12.12 15.43
N ARG A 6 -2.74 11.15 15.43
CA ARG A 6 -2.75 10.09 16.45
C ARG A 6 -1.47 9.23 16.42
N ALA A 7 -0.82 9.15 15.25
CA ALA A 7 0.45 8.43 15.04
C ALA A 7 1.69 9.32 15.23
N GLY A 8 1.55 10.46 15.95
CA GLY A 8 2.63 11.42 16.14
C GLY A 8 2.63 12.55 15.11
N VAL A 9 3.72 13.31 15.09
CA VAL A 9 3.89 14.43 14.15
C VAL A 9 4.37 13.89 12.81
N LYS A 10 3.63 14.21 11.75
CA LYS A 10 4.03 13.95 10.36
C LYS A 10 4.57 15.22 9.71
N VAL A 11 5.60 15.07 8.91
CA VAL A 11 6.18 16.15 8.11
C VAL A 11 5.64 16.05 6.69
N LEU A 12 5.09 17.16 6.20
CA LEU A 12 4.55 17.27 4.85
C LEU A 12 5.33 18.33 4.09
N THR A 13 5.83 17.97 2.91
CA THR A 13 6.52 18.88 1.99
C THR A 13 5.65 19.10 0.76
N SER A 14 5.35 20.36 0.44
CA SER A 14 4.66 20.69 -0.81
C SER A 14 5.66 20.64 -1.98
N LEU A 15 5.27 19.92 -3.02
CA LEU A 15 6.08 19.77 -4.25
C LEU A 15 5.49 20.58 -5.42
N GLY A 16 4.29 21.18 -5.25
CA GLY A 16 3.58 21.84 -6.33
C GLY A 16 3.01 20.84 -7.33
N ASP A 17 3.04 21.19 -8.61
CA ASP A 17 2.54 20.33 -9.68
C ASP A 17 3.64 19.34 -10.09
N VAL A 18 3.33 18.04 -10.10
CA VAL A 18 4.27 16.96 -10.46
C VAL A 18 3.69 16.14 -11.61
N SER A 19 4.49 15.97 -12.67
CA SER A 19 4.10 15.16 -13.82
C SER A 19 3.79 13.72 -13.39
N GLY A 20 2.68 13.17 -13.86
CA GLY A 20 2.19 11.84 -13.50
C GLY A 20 1.44 11.77 -12.18
N LEU A 21 1.57 12.76 -11.28
CA LEU A 21 0.86 12.79 -9.99
C LEU A 21 -0.20 13.90 -9.89
N GLY A 22 -0.17 14.88 -10.80
CA GLY A 22 -1.16 15.95 -10.87
C GLY A 22 -0.75 17.25 -10.20
N LYS A 23 -1.75 18.01 -9.72
CA LYS A 23 -1.57 19.31 -9.06
C LYS A 23 -1.57 19.17 -7.55
N ASP A 24 -1.00 20.20 -6.88
CA ASP A 24 -0.96 20.29 -5.42
C ASP A 24 -0.45 18.99 -4.77
N VAL A 25 0.71 18.54 -5.24
CA VAL A 25 1.36 17.32 -4.77
C VAL A 25 2.09 17.57 -3.45
N PHE A 26 1.93 16.66 -2.52
CA PHE A 26 2.62 16.65 -1.23
C PHE A 26 3.36 15.34 -1.04
N GLN A 27 4.52 15.41 -0.39
CA GLN A 27 5.22 14.26 0.14
C GLN A 27 5.09 14.24 1.66
N VAL A 28 4.77 13.07 2.20
CA VAL A 28 4.59 12.84 3.63
C VAL A 28 5.66 11.85 4.12
N GLU A 29 6.38 12.22 5.17
CA GLU A 29 7.24 11.29 5.90
C GLU A 29 6.35 10.39 6.77
N MET A 30 6.22 9.13 6.36
CA MET A 30 5.34 8.17 7.03
C MET A 30 5.99 7.57 8.27
N GLY A 31 7.33 7.59 8.35
CA GLY A 31 8.13 7.17 9.50
C GLY A 31 8.55 5.71 9.45
N ALA A 32 9.04 5.23 10.58
CA ALA A 32 9.59 3.89 10.70
C ALA A 32 8.54 2.80 10.49
N TRP A 33 9.00 1.67 9.99
CA TRP A 33 8.21 0.49 9.69
C TRP A 33 8.88 -0.78 10.22
N LYS A 34 8.11 -1.87 10.31
CA LYS A 34 8.65 -3.20 10.61
C LYS A 34 8.05 -4.20 9.63
N ARG A 35 8.87 -5.10 9.14
CA ARG A 35 8.45 -6.18 8.26
C ARG A 35 8.74 -7.54 8.92
N GLY A 36 7.80 -8.46 8.76
CA GLY A 36 8.01 -9.88 9.06
C GLY A 36 8.76 -10.61 7.94
N ASP A 37 8.74 -11.93 8.00
CA ASP A 37 9.30 -12.75 6.92
C ASP A 37 8.53 -12.53 5.62
N VAL A 38 9.26 -12.47 4.50
CA VAL A 38 8.66 -12.40 3.16
C VAL A 38 7.85 -13.67 2.96
N ASP A 39 6.61 -13.51 2.46
CA ASP A 39 5.71 -14.62 2.15
C ASP A 39 5.37 -15.53 3.35
N GLY A 40 5.46 -14.98 4.56
CA GLY A 40 5.23 -15.71 5.82
C GLY A 40 3.76 -16.09 6.09
N TYR A 41 2.83 -15.55 5.32
CA TYR A 41 1.39 -15.75 5.48
C TYR A 41 0.76 -16.37 4.24
N GLU A 42 -0.31 -17.12 4.40
CA GLU A 42 -1.21 -17.50 3.32
C GLU A 42 -2.43 -16.57 3.32
N VAL A 43 -2.83 -16.10 2.15
CA VAL A 43 -3.97 -15.22 1.96
C VAL A 43 -4.97 -15.88 1.02
N THR A 44 -6.22 -15.98 1.47
CA THR A 44 -7.34 -16.52 0.69
C THR A 44 -8.53 -15.56 0.72
N ILE A 45 -9.42 -15.67 -0.26
CA ILE A 45 -10.70 -14.94 -0.30
C ILE A 45 -11.82 -15.97 -0.29
N PRO A 46 -12.67 -16.02 0.76
CA PRO A 46 -13.78 -16.96 0.82
C PRO A 46 -14.68 -16.87 -0.41
N GLY A 47 -14.96 -18.00 -1.03
CA GLY A 47 -15.75 -18.06 -2.27
C GLY A 47 -14.90 -17.90 -3.57
N THR A 48 -13.65 -17.49 -3.47
CA THR A 48 -12.69 -17.45 -4.59
C THR A 48 -11.73 -18.63 -4.47
N SER A 49 -11.47 -19.33 -5.56
CA SER A 49 -10.48 -20.42 -5.59
C SER A 49 -9.07 -19.84 -5.63
N GLY A 50 -8.14 -20.55 -4.98
CA GLY A 50 -6.74 -20.19 -4.94
C GLY A 50 -6.33 -19.44 -3.68
N SER A 51 -5.03 -19.20 -3.59
CA SER A 51 -4.40 -18.44 -2.51
C SER A 51 -3.20 -17.66 -3.03
N ALA A 52 -2.67 -16.77 -2.21
CA ALA A 52 -1.40 -16.10 -2.44
C ALA A 52 -0.56 -16.09 -1.17
N ARG A 53 0.73 -15.85 -1.29
CA ARG A 53 1.61 -15.62 -0.16
C ARG A 53 1.62 -14.16 0.22
N GLY A 54 1.56 -13.87 1.51
CA GLY A 54 1.53 -12.53 2.05
C GLY A 54 2.71 -12.22 2.97
N THR A 55 3.15 -10.97 2.92
CA THR A 55 4.20 -10.42 3.77
C THR A 55 3.59 -9.47 4.79
N PHE A 56 3.84 -9.69 6.06
CA PHE A 56 3.39 -8.80 7.12
C PHE A 56 4.23 -7.52 7.17
N VAL A 57 3.57 -6.37 7.26
CA VAL A 57 4.21 -5.05 7.47
C VAL A 57 3.43 -4.26 8.51
N ASP A 58 4.14 -3.73 9.51
CA ASP A 58 3.59 -2.83 10.53
C ASP A 58 4.00 -1.39 10.22
N MET A 59 3.01 -0.57 9.90
CA MET A 59 3.12 0.89 9.67
C MET A 59 2.60 1.72 10.87
N GLY A 60 2.50 1.10 12.06
CA GLY A 60 1.72 1.59 13.18
C GLY A 60 0.29 1.02 13.17
N ASN A 61 -0.03 0.29 12.13
CA ASN A 61 -1.19 -0.57 11.96
C ASN A 61 -0.78 -1.77 11.09
N PRO A 62 -1.40 -2.95 11.29
CA PRO A 62 -1.01 -4.18 10.62
C PRO A 62 -1.50 -4.26 9.17
N HIS A 63 -0.60 -4.67 8.29
CA HIS A 63 -0.85 -4.96 6.88
C HIS A 63 -0.34 -6.35 6.51
N VAL A 64 -1.00 -7.01 5.57
CA VAL A 64 -0.50 -8.20 4.88
C VAL A 64 -0.58 -7.95 3.38
N VAL A 65 0.57 -7.93 2.73
CA VAL A 65 0.70 -7.63 1.29
C VAL A 65 0.91 -8.91 0.51
N ALA A 66 -0.02 -9.23 -0.37
CA ALA A 66 0.00 -10.39 -1.26
C ALA A 66 0.33 -9.97 -2.69
N VAL A 67 1.49 -10.38 -3.21
CA VAL A 67 1.92 -10.15 -4.59
C VAL A 67 1.42 -11.29 -5.46
N LEU A 68 0.59 -10.99 -6.46
CA LEU A 68 -0.18 -12.00 -7.21
C LEU A 68 0.60 -12.68 -8.33
N GLU A 69 1.76 -12.14 -8.73
CA GLU A 69 2.62 -12.73 -9.77
C GLU A 69 3.68 -13.68 -9.21
N ASP A 70 3.68 -13.91 -7.91
CA ASP A 70 4.54 -14.94 -7.34
C ASP A 70 4.18 -16.33 -7.87
N ALA A 71 5.20 -17.18 -8.01
CA ALA A 71 5.04 -18.56 -8.45
C ALA A 71 4.07 -19.40 -7.58
N PHE A 72 3.72 -18.89 -6.42
CA PHE A 72 2.79 -19.51 -5.46
C PHE A 72 1.41 -18.85 -5.43
N ALA A 73 1.19 -17.77 -6.19
CA ALA A 73 -0.11 -17.14 -6.27
C ALA A 73 -1.00 -17.88 -7.28
N SER A 74 -2.22 -18.19 -6.86
CA SER A 74 -3.24 -18.83 -7.69
C SER A 74 -4.59 -18.11 -7.63
N LEU A 75 -4.62 -16.92 -7.03
CA LEU A 75 -5.78 -16.03 -7.05
C LEU A 75 -5.98 -15.43 -8.45
N PRO A 76 -7.19 -14.96 -8.78
CA PRO A 76 -7.44 -14.18 -9.99
C PRO A 76 -6.56 -12.93 -10.06
N ASN A 77 -6.52 -12.29 -11.26
CA ASN A 77 -5.86 -11.00 -11.42
C ASN A 77 -6.40 -9.96 -10.43
N VAL A 78 -5.58 -8.97 -10.09
CA VAL A 78 -5.93 -7.95 -9.09
C VAL A 78 -7.27 -7.25 -9.40
N GLU A 79 -7.59 -7.03 -10.68
CA GLU A 79 -8.83 -6.39 -11.11
C GLU A 79 -10.06 -7.26 -10.89
N ASP A 80 -9.92 -8.58 -10.92
CA ASP A 80 -11.01 -9.56 -10.89
C ASP A 80 -11.33 -10.06 -9.47
N LEU A 81 -10.58 -9.61 -8.45
CA LEU A 81 -10.80 -10.02 -7.06
C LEU A 81 -12.13 -9.50 -6.51
N ASP A 82 -12.86 -10.37 -5.82
CA ASP A 82 -14.00 -9.97 -4.98
C ASP A 82 -13.51 -9.53 -3.59
N LEU A 83 -13.28 -8.22 -3.42
CA LEU A 83 -12.85 -7.64 -2.15
C LEU A 83 -14.02 -7.07 -1.31
N VAL A 84 -15.27 -7.31 -1.70
CA VAL A 84 -16.43 -7.14 -0.81
C VAL A 84 -16.34 -8.17 0.32
N THR A 85 -15.89 -9.38 -0.01
CA THR A 85 -15.63 -10.44 0.96
C THR A 85 -14.29 -10.20 1.66
N LYS A 86 -14.30 -10.25 3.01
CA LYS A 86 -13.10 -10.08 3.81
C LYS A 86 -12.11 -11.23 3.54
N PRO A 87 -10.86 -10.92 3.16
CA PRO A 87 -9.81 -11.93 3.02
C PRO A 87 -9.48 -12.60 4.35
N VAL A 88 -9.03 -13.85 4.28
CA VAL A 88 -8.55 -14.63 5.41
C VAL A 88 -7.04 -14.78 5.32
N VAL A 89 -6.36 -14.55 6.44
CA VAL A 89 -4.90 -14.63 6.58
C VAL A 89 -4.54 -15.74 7.55
N ALA A 90 -3.60 -16.59 7.18
CA ALA A 90 -3.09 -17.67 8.02
C ALA A 90 -1.54 -17.60 8.11
N PRO A 91 -0.93 -17.68 9.32
CA PRO A 91 -1.60 -17.74 10.63
C PRO A 91 -2.42 -16.48 10.95
N GLU A 92 -3.44 -16.62 11.78
CA GLU A 92 -4.30 -15.50 12.19
C GLU A 92 -3.53 -14.42 12.93
N ILE A 93 -3.83 -13.16 12.62
CA ILE A 93 -3.31 -11.99 13.33
C ILE A 93 -4.37 -11.51 14.32
N PRO A 94 -4.14 -11.61 15.66
CA PRO A 94 -5.17 -11.34 16.66
C PRO A 94 -5.79 -9.93 16.62
N SER A 95 -5.02 -8.94 16.14
CA SER A 95 -5.49 -7.55 16.01
C SER A 95 -6.29 -7.29 14.74
N ASP A 96 -6.45 -8.32 13.89
CA ASP A 96 -6.90 -8.18 12.51
C ASP A 96 -5.96 -7.27 11.69
N GLN A 97 -6.08 -7.22 10.39
CA GLN A 97 -5.18 -6.52 9.50
C GLN A 97 -5.87 -5.97 8.25
N ASN A 98 -5.22 -5.02 7.59
CA ASN A 98 -5.51 -4.68 6.21
C ASN A 98 -4.85 -5.71 5.30
N VAL A 99 -5.44 -5.98 4.14
CA VAL A 99 -4.88 -6.91 3.16
C VAL A 99 -4.79 -6.19 1.82
N GLU A 100 -3.57 -6.08 1.32
CA GLU A 100 -3.25 -5.51 0.02
C GLU A 100 -2.99 -6.62 -0.99
N PHE A 101 -3.60 -6.52 -2.17
CA PHE A 101 -3.37 -7.40 -3.32
C PHE A 101 -2.67 -6.60 -4.41
N VAL A 102 -1.55 -7.09 -4.89
CA VAL A 102 -0.61 -6.32 -5.70
C VAL A 102 -0.22 -7.08 -6.95
N ARG A 103 -0.22 -6.39 -8.08
CA ARG A 103 0.44 -6.80 -9.33
C ARG A 103 1.59 -5.86 -9.62
N ILE A 104 2.75 -6.41 -9.99
CA ILE A 104 3.87 -5.64 -10.51
C ILE A 104 3.62 -5.43 -12.00
N ASP A 105 3.54 -4.18 -12.43
CA ASP A 105 3.26 -3.83 -13.82
C ASP A 105 4.56 -3.63 -14.62
N GLU A 106 5.57 -2.98 -14.01
CA GLU A 106 6.86 -2.73 -14.64
C GLU A 106 7.99 -2.66 -13.60
N GLN A 107 9.18 -3.06 -14.00
CA GLN A 107 10.40 -2.96 -13.20
C GLN A 107 11.54 -2.44 -14.08
N SER A 108 12.20 -1.36 -13.64
CA SER A 108 13.37 -0.80 -14.27
C SER A 108 14.55 -0.86 -13.29
N GLU A 109 15.36 -1.91 -13.39
CA GLU A 109 16.53 -2.09 -12.52
C GLU A 109 17.55 -0.95 -12.70
N GLY A 110 17.66 -0.40 -13.92
CA GLY A 110 18.61 0.68 -14.21
C GLY A 110 18.26 2.02 -13.57
N ASP A 111 16.98 2.27 -13.33
CA ASP A 111 16.45 3.52 -12.76
C ASP A 111 16.01 3.35 -11.30
N ASP A 112 16.20 2.16 -10.71
CA ASP A 112 15.71 1.82 -9.37
C ASP A 112 14.23 2.21 -9.17
N ALA A 113 13.40 1.94 -10.16
CA ALA A 113 12.01 2.33 -10.20
C ALA A 113 11.10 1.19 -10.66
N GLY A 114 9.89 1.12 -10.10
CA GLY A 114 8.88 0.15 -10.50
C GLY A 114 7.48 0.74 -10.50
N GLU A 115 6.59 0.06 -11.23
CA GLU A 115 5.17 0.37 -11.28
C GLU A 115 4.38 -0.84 -10.80
N ALA A 116 3.31 -0.59 -10.05
CA ALA A 116 2.43 -1.63 -9.54
C ALA A 116 0.98 -1.15 -9.48
N THR A 117 0.06 -2.11 -9.57
CA THR A 117 -1.38 -1.90 -9.31
C THR A 117 -1.75 -2.58 -8.00
N MET A 118 -2.49 -1.88 -7.14
CA MET A 118 -2.89 -2.36 -5.82
C MET A 118 -4.39 -2.19 -5.59
N ARG A 119 -5.01 -3.20 -4.96
CA ARG A 119 -6.32 -3.08 -4.31
C ARG A 119 -6.20 -3.49 -2.85
N VAL A 120 -7.07 -2.94 -1.99
CA VAL A 120 -6.99 -3.17 -0.54
C VAL A 120 -8.36 -3.47 0.06
N ASN A 121 -8.40 -4.43 0.96
CA ASN A 121 -9.49 -4.61 1.92
C ASN A 121 -9.01 -4.10 3.27
N GLU A 122 -9.57 -2.97 3.72
CA GLU A 122 -9.19 -2.35 4.99
C GLU A 122 -9.93 -2.96 6.17
N ARG A 123 -9.23 -3.13 7.27
CA ARG A 123 -9.74 -3.64 8.53
C ARG A 123 -10.94 -2.83 9.02
N GLY A 124 -12.09 -3.48 9.13
CA GLY A 124 -13.34 -2.87 9.59
C GLY A 124 -14.09 -2.02 8.56
N CYS A 125 -13.54 -1.81 7.35
CA CYS A 125 -14.16 -1.00 6.30
C CYS A 125 -14.52 -1.81 5.05
N GLY A 126 -13.78 -2.89 4.76
CA GLY A 126 -13.86 -3.57 3.48
C GLY A 126 -13.01 -2.91 2.40
N GLU A 127 -13.36 -3.10 1.13
CA GLU A 127 -12.60 -2.48 0.05
C GLU A 127 -12.74 -0.96 0.05
N THR A 128 -11.61 -0.26 -0.05
CA THR A 128 -11.53 1.19 -0.17
C THR A 128 -10.80 1.61 -1.45
N LEU A 129 -10.91 2.88 -1.82
CA LEU A 129 -10.29 3.41 -3.04
C LEU A 129 -8.78 3.58 -2.90
N SER A 130 -8.28 3.78 -1.67
CA SER A 130 -6.86 3.98 -1.38
C SER A 130 -6.61 3.85 0.12
N CYS A 131 -5.45 3.29 0.47
CA CYS A 131 -4.95 3.22 1.85
C CYS A 131 -3.49 3.69 1.87
N GLY A 132 -3.23 4.85 2.48
CA GLY A 132 -1.88 5.45 2.47
C GLY A 132 -0.83 4.57 3.15
N THR A 133 -1.12 3.97 4.30
CA THR A 133 -0.23 3.01 4.97
C THR A 133 -0.13 1.69 4.21
N GLY A 134 -1.19 1.28 3.51
CA GLY A 134 -1.19 0.11 2.64
C GLY A 134 -0.27 0.27 1.42
N LEU A 135 -0.25 1.47 0.83
CA LEU A 135 0.70 1.82 -0.24
C LEU A 135 2.16 1.72 0.25
N CYS A 136 2.44 2.22 1.45
CA CYS A 136 3.76 2.11 2.07
C CYS A 136 4.13 0.64 2.34
N ALA A 137 3.22 -0.14 2.92
CA ALA A 137 3.42 -1.57 3.18
C ALA A 137 3.69 -2.35 1.88
N THR A 138 2.97 -2.00 0.81
CA THR A 138 3.16 -2.56 -0.54
C THR A 138 4.57 -2.27 -1.05
N ALA A 139 5.01 -1.01 -1.08
CA ALA A 139 6.34 -0.65 -1.56
C ALA A 139 7.46 -1.31 -0.74
N ILE A 140 7.32 -1.40 0.59
CA ILE A 140 8.25 -2.11 1.47
C ILE A 140 8.35 -3.60 1.12
N THR A 141 7.21 -4.24 0.83
CA THR A 141 7.17 -5.64 0.41
C THR A 141 7.82 -5.82 -0.96
N LEU A 142 7.49 -4.96 -1.93
CA LEU A 142 8.07 -5.00 -3.26
C LEU A 142 9.58 -4.78 -3.24
N ARG A 143 10.06 -3.81 -2.45
CA ARG A 143 11.50 -3.60 -2.22
C ARG A 143 12.18 -4.86 -1.69
N ALA A 144 11.56 -5.54 -0.74
CA ALA A 144 12.13 -6.77 -0.18
C ALA A 144 12.23 -7.91 -1.19
N LYS A 145 11.36 -7.93 -2.21
CA LYS A 145 11.33 -8.94 -3.26
C LYS A 145 12.23 -8.60 -4.45
N THR A 146 12.36 -7.32 -4.79
CA THR A 146 12.97 -6.87 -6.05
C THR A 146 14.27 -6.07 -5.85
N GLY A 147 14.45 -5.46 -4.68
CA GLY A 147 15.54 -4.53 -4.40
C GLY A 147 15.27 -3.10 -4.87
N ILE A 148 14.12 -2.81 -5.47
CA ILE A 148 13.75 -1.48 -6.00
C ILE A 148 13.19 -0.61 -4.88
N ASP A 149 13.72 0.61 -4.73
CA ASP A 149 13.37 1.55 -3.67
C ASP A 149 12.22 2.51 -4.03
N HIS A 150 11.98 2.75 -5.33
CA HIS A 150 11.02 3.75 -5.83
C HIS A 150 9.86 3.09 -6.56
N TRP A 151 8.64 3.27 -6.06
CA TRP A 151 7.44 2.66 -6.62
C TRP A 151 6.36 3.67 -6.96
N THR A 152 5.86 3.62 -8.18
CA THR A 152 4.62 4.29 -8.60
C THR A 152 3.49 3.28 -8.52
N ILE A 153 2.52 3.52 -7.63
CA ILE A 153 1.45 2.55 -7.35
C ILE A 153 0.11 3.15 -7.75
N THR A 154 -0.57 2.45 -8.64
CA THR A 154 -1.93 2.77 -9.07
C THR A 154 -2.94 2.04 -8.18
N VAL A 155 -3.88 2.78 -7.63
CA VAL A 155 -5.03 2.29 -6.86
C VAL A 155 -6.33 2.81 -7.49
N ARG A 156 -7.48 2.32 -7.05
CA ARG A 156 -8.79 2.78 -7.58
C ARG A 156 -9.02 4.29 -7.41
N GLY A 157 -8.39 4.91 -6.41
CA GLY A 157 -8.49 6.33 -6.11
C GLY A 157 -7.50 7.23 -6.86
N GLY A 158 -6.53 6.67 -7.59
CA GLY A 158 -5.50 7.44 -8.30
C GLY A 158 -4.13 6.79 -8.28
N THR A 159 -3.11 7.57 -8.58
CA THR A 159 -1.71 7.11 -8.62
C THR A 159 -0.89 7.88 -7.60
N LEU A 160 -0.07 7.15 -6.84
CA LEU A 160 0.83 7.71 -5.82
C LEU A 160 2.23 7.14 -5.99
N ARG A 161 3.23 7.87 -5.49
CA ARG A 161 4.61 7.38 -5.43
C ARG A 161 4.98 7.07 -3.98
N VAL A 162 5.76 6.00 -3.82
CA VAL A 162 6.32 5.61 -2.52
C VAL A 162 7.82 5.41 -2.67
N ASP A 163 8.59 6.08 -1.82
CA ASP A 163 10.04 5.97 -1.75
C ASP A 163 10.40 5.29 -0.42
N VAL A 164 11.13 4.18 -0.45
CA VAL A 164 11.45 3.36 0.72
C VAL A 164 12.95 3.41 1.01
N THR A 165 13.31 3.63 2.27
CA THR A 165 14.67 3.45 2.79
C THR A 165 14.67 2.44 3.94
N ASP A 166 15.82 2.11 4.47
CA ASP A 166 15.92 1.19 5.61
C ASP A 166 15.27 1.74 6.90
N GLU A 167 15.14 3.06 7.02
CA GLU A 167 14.70 3.73 8.24
C GLU A 167 13.35 4.42 8.10
N ASP A 168 12.95 4.78 6.88
CA ASP A 168 11.77 5.62 6.64
C ASP A 168 11.09 5.23 5.31
N VAL A 169 9.86 5.64 5.18
CA VAL A 169 9.09 5.55 3.93
C VAL A 169 8.36 6.85 3.69
N LYS A 170 8.39 7.33 2.44
CA LYS A 170 7.75 8.58 2.02
C LYS A 170 6.64 8.29 1.03
N LEU A 171 5.47 8.85 1.29
CA LEU A 171 4.31 8.77 0.41
C LEU A 171 4.13 10.12 -0.30
N THR A 172 4.01 10.09 -1.62
CA THR A 172 3.83 11.28 -2.45
C THR A 172 2.55 11.15 -3.28
N GLY A 173 1.68 12.15 -3.21
CA GLY A 173 0.43 12.17 -3.95
C GLY A 173 -0.23 13.55 -3.93
N SER A 174 -1.23 13.73 -4.79
CA SER A 174 -2.01 14.97 -4.86
C SER A 174 -3.03 15.07 -3.73
N ALA A 175 -3.34 16.31 -3.34
CA ALA A 175 -4.39 16.62 -2.37
C ALA A 175 -5.23 17.80 -2.86
N THR A 176 -6.55 17.60 -2.94
CA THR A 176 -7.47 18.64 -3.43
C THR A 176 -8.44 19.03 -2.32
N ILE A 177 -8.59 20.34 -2.09
CA ILE A 177 -9.63 20.87 -1.19
C ILE A 177 -10.96 20.81 -1.91
N VAL A 178 -11.86 19.93 -1.47
CA VAL A 178 -13.19 19.72 -2.09
C VAL A 178 -14.31 20.56 -1.45
N GLY A 179 -14.05 21.20 -0.30
CA GLY A 179 -15.04 22.03 0.38
C GLY A 179 -14.51 22.73 1.61
N LYS A 180 -15.25 23.72 2.07
CA LYS A 180 -15.06 24.39 3.37
C LYS A 180 -16.32 24.20 4.20
N ILE A 181 -16.19 23.76 5.45
CA ILE A 181 -17.30 23.53 6.38
C ILE A 181 -17.11 24.45 7.58
N GLU A 182 -18.18 25.15 7.96
CA GLU A 182 -18.26 25.92 9.20
C GLU A 182 -19.20 25.20 10.16
N LEU A 183 -18.70 24.92 11.37
CA LEU A 183 -19.54 24.38 12.45
C LEU A 183 -20.23 25.56 13.15
N LEU A 184 -21.56 25.47 13.31
CA LEU A 184 -22.38 26.44 14.01
C LEU A 184 -22.35 26.18 15.51
#